data_888762a50bc8544cf0414929f8e4d49a
#
_entry.id   888762a50bc8544cf0414929f8e4d49a
#
_cell.length_a   1.000
_cell.length_b   1.000
_cell.length_c   1.000
_cell.angle_alpha   90.00
_cell.angle_beta   90.00
_cell.angle_gamma   90.00
#
_symmetry.space_group_name_H-M   'P 1'
#
loop_
_entity.id
_entity.type
_entity.pdbx_description
1 polymer ?
#
loop_
_entity_poly.entity_id
_entity_poly.type
_entity_poly.pdbx_seq_one_letter_code
_entity_poly.pdbx_strand_id
1 'polypeptide(L)'
;PLLSGFVLIPFLGTHKLLLLLVLILLATSLLVSRANMKGVKAALILFVVLTWARPITLIGAERNGLLLDTDTAYNRVWIRDYETRQTHQAVRMMRINSENHSSMFLESDELANEYLKYFHLATVFKPEIHSALMLGGAAYSFPRDYLKTYPQATLDVVEIDPKPTNFALY
;
A
#
# COMPACT_ATOMS: atom_id res chain seq x y z
N PRO A 1 -10.76 -2.68 20.98
CA PRO A 1 -10.42 -1.81 19.84
C PRO A 1 -8.97 -1.31 19.87
N LEU A 2 -8.47 -0.83 21.04
CA LEU A 2 -7.10 -0.31 21.14
C LEU A 2 -6.03 -1.36 20.80
N LEU A 3 -6.13 -2.56 21.38
CA LEU A 3 -5.18 -3.64 21.10
C LEU A 3 -5.18 -4.06 19.63
N SER A 4 -6.36 -4.18 19.02
CA SER A 4 -6.44 -4.57 17.60
C SER A 4 -5.92 -3.48 16.68
N GLY A 5 -6.26 -2.21 16.90
CA GLY A 5 -5.87 -1.11 16.04
C GLY A 5 -4.40 -0.73 16.16
N PHE A 6 -3.88 -0.61 17.38
CA PHE A 6 -2.52 -0.08 17.61
C PHE A 6 -1.43 -1.15 17.72
N VAL A 7 -1.80 -2.40 17.98
CA VAL A 7 -0.83 -3.48 18.16
C VAL A 7 -1.00 -4.56 17.10
N LEU A 8 -2.18 -5.21 17.03
CA LEU A 8 -2.31 -6.39 16.19
C LEU A 8 -2.27 -6.08 14.69
N ILE A 9 -2.98 -5.05 14.23
CA ILE A 9 -2.98 -4.68 12.80
C ILE A 9 -1.60 -4.22 12.33
N PRO A 10 -0.88 -3.30 13.00
CA PRO A 10 0.46 -2.88 12.59
C PRO A 10 1.49 -4.03 12.51
N PHE A 11 1.42 -5.00 13.43
CA PHE A 11 2.40 -6.09 13.47
C PHE A 11 2.02 -7.30 12.62
N LEU A 12 0.73 -7.63 12.52
CA LEU A 12 0.26 -8.83 11.82
C LEU A 12 -0.30 -8.55 10.43
N GLY A 13 -0.82 -7.34 10.20
CA GLY A 13 -1.66 -7.03 9.05
C GLY A 13 -3.08 -7.61 9.19
N THR A 14 -4.02 -7.08 8.43
CA THR A 14 -5.44 -7.48 8.50
C THR A 14 -5.67 -8.93 8.13
N HIS A 15 -4.95 -9.44 7.12
CA HIS A 15 -5.09 -10.82 6.67
C HIS A 15 -4.69 -11.84 7.73
N LYS A 16 -3.50 -11.68 8.35
CA LYS A 16 -3.03 -12.58 9.41
C LYS A 16 -3.90 -12.49 10.65
N LEU A 17 -4.41 -11.29 10.96
CA LEU A 17 -5.35 -11.11 12.07
C LEU A 17 -6.65 -11.90 11.86
N LEU A 18 -7.22 -11.86 10.64
CA LEU A 18 -8.39 -12.66 10.31
C LEU A 18 -8.12 -14.18 10.41
N LEU A 19 -6.97 -14.63 9.91
CA LEU A 19 -6.57 -16.03 10.06
C LEU A 19 -6.41 -16.43 11.53
N LEU A 20 -5.86 -15.55 12.38
CA LEU A 20 -5.76 -15.77 13.82
C LEU A 20 -7.14 -15.93 14.46
N LEU A 21 -8.09 -15.07 14.12
CA LEU A 21 -9.46 -15.19 14.61
C LEU A 21 -10.11 -16.51 14.19
N VAL A 22 -9.91 -16.94 12.93
CA VAL A 22 -10.40 -18.24 12.45
C VAL A 22 -9.76 -19.38 13.22
N LEU A 23 -8.44 -19.33 13.50
CA LEU A 23 -7.76 -20.34 14.33
C LEU A 23 -8.34 -20.43 15.73
N ILE A 24 -8.56 -19.29 16.40
CA ILE A 24 -9.15 -19.23 17.74
C ILE A 24 -10.56 -19.86 17.72
N LEU A 25 -11.39 -19.50 16.75
CA LEU A 25 -12.74 -20.05 16.62
C LEU A 25 -12.74 -21.56 16.34
N LEU A 26 -11.83 -22.05 15.51
CA LEU A 26 -11.70 -23.49 15.25
C LEU A 26 -11.20 -24.24 16.50
N ALA A 27 -10.23 -23.68 17.24
CA ALA A 27 -9.71 -24.27 18.46
C ALA A 27 -10.81 -24.34 19.55
N THR A 28 -11.54 -23.25 19.76
CA THR A 28 -12.67 -23.24 20.72
C THR A 28 -13.77 -24.22 20.30
N SER A 29 -14.06 -24.32 19.00
CA SER A 29 -15.02 -25.29 18.45
C SER A 29 -14.57 -26.75 18.69
N LEU A 30 -13.26 -27.04 18.68
CA LEU A 30 -12.74 -28.38 19.03
C LEU A 30 -12.93 -28.70 20.50
N LEU A 31 -12.72 -27.72 21.40
CA LEU A 31 -12.87 -27.90 22.84
C LEU A 31 -14.31 -28.11 23.26
N VAL A 32 -15.26 -27.40 22.65
CA VAL A 32 -16.69 -27.43 23.01
C VAL A 32 -17.46 -28.56 22.33
N SER A 33 -17.05 -28.97 21.14
CA SER A 33 -17.81 -29.94 20.35
C SER A 33 -17.62 -31.38 20.83
N ARG A 34 -18.73 -32.03 21.13
CA ARG A 34 -18.81 -33.48 21.41
C ARG A 34 -18.96 -34.34 20.14
N ALA A 35 -19.09 -33.74 18.96
CA ALA A 35 -19.42 -34.46 17.72
C ALA A 35 -18.22 -35.07 17.00
N ASN A 36 -18.47 -36.08 16.20
CA ASN A 36 -17.51 -36.90 15.42
C ASN A 36 -16.71 -36.14 14.32
N MET A 37 -16.72 -34.80 14.30
CA MET A 37 -16.09 -33.97 13.25
C MET A 37 -14.67 -33.48 13.63
N LYS A 38 -14.02 -34.13 14.58
CA LYS A 38 -12.66 -33.73 15.03
C LYS A 38 -11.65 -33.74 13.87
N GLY A 39 -11.73 -34.71 12.98
CA GLY A 39 -10.84 -34.81 11.82
C GLY A 39 -11.01 -33.63 10.83
N VAL A 40 -12.25 -33.24 10.53
CA VAL A 40 -12.51 -32.10 9.63
C VAL A 40 -12.01 -30.81 10.23
N LYS A 41 -12.21 -30.59 11.53
CA LYS A 41 -11.73 -29.39 12.23
C LYS A 41 -10.21 -29.35 12.28
N ALA A 42 -9.56 -30.48 12.52
CA ALA A 42 -8.09 -30.57 12.49
C ALA A 42 -7.54 -30.26 11.08
N ALA A 43 -8.18 -30.76 10.02
CA ALA A 43 -7.82 -30.47 8.64
C ALA A 43 -7.98 -28.97 8.31
N LEU A 44 -9.07 -28.33 8.80
CA LEU A 44 -9.26 -26.89 8.63
C LEU A 44 -8.21 -26.07 9.37
N ILE A 45 -7.84 -26.46 10.60
CA ILE A 45 -6.75 -25.80 11.34
C ILE A 45 -5.43 -25.91 10.56
N LEU A 46 -5.11 -27.10 10.09
CA LEU A 46 -3.90 -27.32 9.28
C LEU A 46 -3.92 -26.45 8.02
N PHE A 47 -5.04 -26.37 7.31
CA PHE A 47 -5.20 -25.51 6.14
C PHE A 47 -4.95 -24.03 6.48
N VAL A 48 -5.51 -23.52 7.57
CA VAL A 48 -5.31 -22.14 8.02
C VAL A 48 -3.84 -21.90 8.39
N VAL A 49 -3.18 -22.83 9.07
CA VAL A 49 -1.75 -22.73 9.40
C VAL A 49 -0.89 -22.71 8.14
N LEU A 50 -1.19 -23.56 7.16
CA LEU A 50 -0.47 -23.58 5.88
C LEU A 50 -0.66 -22.28 5.08
N THR A 51 -1.86 -21.70 5.11
CA THR A 51 -2.12 -20.40 4.45
C THR A 51 -1.44 -19.24 5.18
N TRP A 52 -1.33 -19.31 6.51
CA TRP A 52 -0.59 -18.33 7.31
C TRP A 52 0.91 -18.28 6.96
N ALA A 53 1.51 -19.45 6.74
CA ALA A 53 2.93 -19.57 6.45
C ALA A 53 3.31 -19.06 5.04
N ARG A 54 2.34 -18.85 4.14
CA ARG A 54 2.62 -18.31 2.81
C ARG A 54 2.76 -16.81 2.88
N PRO A 55 3.89 -16.23 2.41
CA PRO A 55 3.97 -14.79 2.21
C PRO A 55 2.97 -14.43 1.10
N ILE A 56 1.99 -13.59 1.42
CA ILE A 56 1.10 -13.00 0.40
C ILE A 56 1.84 -11.80 -0.18
N THR A 57 2.91 -12.07 -0.87
CA THR A 57 3.57 -11.11 -1.73
C THR A 57 3.47 -11.71 -3.12
N LEU A 58 2.47 -11.32 -3.87
CA LEU A 58 2.39 -11.64 -5.29
C LEU A 58 3.36 -10.71 -6.02
N ILE A 59 4.66 -11.03 -5.94
CA ILE A 59 5.67 -10.40 -6.79
C ILE A 59 5.61 -11.16 -8.13
N GLY A 60 5.33 -10.42 -9.22
CA GLY A 60 5.53 -10.94 -10.56
C GLY A 60 4.42 -11.84 -11.12
N ALA A 61 3.19 -11.71 -10.68
CA ALA A 61 2.09 -12.14 -11.52
C ALA A 61 1.92 -11.10 -12.64
N GLU A 62 2.64 -11.25 -13.73
CA GLU A 62 2.56 -10.40 -14.94
C GLU A 62 1.17 -10.36 -15.59
N ARG A 63 0.17 -10.93 -14.95
CA ARG A 63 -1.22 -10.84 -15.37
C ARG A 63 -1.70 -9.40 -15.17
N ASN A 64 -1.80 -8.67 -16.27
CA ASN A 64 -2.33 -7.31 -16.36
C ASN A 64 -1.47 -6.22 -15.73
N GLY A 65 -0.13 -6.30 -15.79
CA GLY A 65 0.77 -5.24 -15.34
C GLY A 65 0.91 -5.10 -13.83
N LEU A 66 0.45 -6.06 -13.02
CA LEU A 66 0.61 -6.04 -11.57
C LEU A 66 2.08 -6.34 -11.21
N LEU A 67 2.75 -5.40 -10.56
CA LEU A 67 4.14 -5.50 -10.13
C LEU A 67 4.25 -5.91 -8.67
N LEU A 68 3.38 -5.38 -7.82
CA LEU A 68 3.39 -5.61 -6.37
C LEU A 68 1.97 -5.64 -5.82
N ASP A 69 1.71 -6.57 -4.93
CA ASP A 69 0.52 -6.62 -4.08
C ASP A 69 0.96 -7.08 -2.68
N THR A 70 0.90 -6.19 -1.71
CA THR A 70 1.39 -6.47 -0.36
C THR A 70 0.61 -5.70 0.71
N ASP A 71 0.54 -6.29 1.90
CA ASP A 71 0.07 -5.60 3.10
C ASP A 71 1.23 -4.87 3.78
N THR A 72 0.93 -3.66 4.25
CA THR A 72 1.80 -2.89 5.15
C THR A 72 1.23 -2.92 6.57
N ALA A 73 1.86 -2.20 7.50
CA ALA A 73 1.32 -2.02 8.84
C ALA A 73 0.01 -1.21 8.86
N TYR A 74 -0.27 -0.44 7.81
CA TYR A 74 -1.40 0.50 7.76
C TYR A 74 -2.39 0.17 6.66
N ASN A 75 -1.92 -0.33 5.51
CA ASN A 75 -2.70 -0.42 4.29
C ASN A 75 -2.32 -1.65 3.47
N ARG A 76 -3.17 -1.97 2.49
CA ARG A 76 -2.79 -2.84 1.37
C ARG A 76 -2.34 -1.97 0.21
N VAL A 77 -1.16 -2.27 -0.33
CA VAL A 77 -0.54 -1.49 -1.40
C VAL A 77 -0.41 -2.35 -2.65
N TRP A 78 -0.85 -1.80 -3.78
CA TRP A 78 -0.68 -2.39 -5.11
C TRP A 78 0.10 -1.45 -6.00
N ILE A 79 1.07 -1.98 -6.74
CA ILE A 79 1.76 -1.26 -7.80
C ILE A 79 1.46 -1.98 -9.09
N ARG A 80 1.03 -1.20 -10.09
CA ARG A 80 0.66 -1.71 -11.40
C ARG A 80 1.12 -0.77 -12.48
N ASP A 81 1.65 -1.35 -13.57
CA ASP A 81 1.83 -0.65 -14.83
C ASP A 81 0.61 -0.88 -15.74
N TYR A 82 0.18 0.16 -16.42
CA TYR A 82 -0.88 0.12 -17.40
C TYR A 82 -0.68 1.20 -18.46
N GLU A 83 -1.33 1.04 -19.60
CA GLU A 83 -1.35 2.03 -20.66
C GLU A 83 -2.65 2.85 -20.58
N THR A 84 -2.54 4.16 -20.70
CA THR A 84 -3.71 5.05 -20.71
C THR A 84 -4.50 4.86 -22.00
N ARG A 85 -5.83 4.80 -21.91
CA ARG A 85 -6.69 4.54 -23.07
C ARG A 85 -6.69 5.67 -24.11
N GLN A 86 -6.45 6.92 -23.68
CA GLN A 86 -6.56 8.10 -24.54
C GLN A 86 -5.23 8.46 -25.20
N THR A 87 -4.13 8.40 -24.46
CA THR A 87 -2.82 8.88 -24.90
C THR A 87 -1.83 7.75 -25.17
N HIS A 88 -2.19 6.51 -24.89
CA HIS A 88 -1.32 5.33 -24.99
C HIS A 88 0.01 5.47 -24.24
N GLN A 89 0.02 6.29 -23.19
CA GLN A 89 1.19 6.49 -22.36
C GLN A 89 1.27 5.40 -21.29
N ALA A 90 2.47 4.86 -21.07
CA ALA A 90 2.74 3.90 -20.01
C ALA A 90 2.78 4.62 -18.65
N VAL A 91 1.97 4.14 -17.70
CA VAL A 91 1.79 4.72 -16.38
C VAL A 91 2.01 3.66 -15.32
N ARG A 92 2.84 3.97 -14.32
CA ARG A 92 2.94 3.23 -13.06
C ARG A 92 2.04 3.86 -12.03
N MET A 93 1.18 3.07 -11.43
CA MET A 93 0.20 3.51 -10.44
C MET A 93 0.38 2.77 -9.14
N MET A 94 0.42 3.52 -8.03
CA MET A 94 0.29 2.97 -6.68
C MET A 94 -1.14 3.18 -6.18
N ARG A 95 -1.78 2.07 -5.80
CA ARG A 95 -3.05 2.08 -5.09
C ARG A 95 -2.82 1.74 -3.64
N ILE A 96 -3.52 2.45 -2.78
CA ILE A 96 -3.58 2.17 -1.35
C ILE A 96 -5.04 1.83 -1.01
N ASN A 97 -5.26 0.60 -0.56
CA ASN A 97 -6.59 0.02 -0.38
C ASN A 97 -7.39 0.02 -1.70
N SER A 98 -8.48 0.79 -1.78
CA SER A 98 -9.35 0.88 -2.96
C SER A 98 -9.09 2.12 -3.83
N GLU A 99 -8.20 3.03 -3.43
CA GLU A 99 -8.02 4.33 -4.06
C GLU A 99 -6.67 4.47 -4.77
N ASN A 100 -6.66 5.24 -5.86
CA ASN A 100 -5.44 5.60 -6.56
C ASN A 100 -4.79 6.78 -5.84
N HIS A 101 -3.64 6.55 -5.23
CA HIS A 101 -2.96 7.57 -4.45
C HIS A 101 -1.86 8.30 -5.21
N SER A 102 -1.18 7.58 -6.12
CA SER A 102 -0.08 8.17 -6.86
C SER A 102 0.08 7.49 -8.20
N SER A 103 0.36 8.28 -9.22
CA SER A 103 0.68 7.77 -10.56
C SER A 103 1.83 8.56 -11.15
N MET A 104 2.60 7.91 -12.01
CA MET A 104 3.70 8.52 -12.74
C MET A 104 3.74 7.98 -14.16
N PHE A 105 4.05 8.83 -15.12
CA PHE A 105 4.40 8.37 -16.46
C PHE A 105 5.78 7.69 -16.41
N LEU A 106 5.95 6.59 -17.15
CA LEU A 106 7.23 5.88 -17.21
C LEU A 106 8.25 6.57 -18.12
N GLU A 107 7.77 7.31 -19.12
CA GLU A 107 8.58 7.96 -20.14
C GLU A 107 8.63 9.49 -19.98
N SER A 108 7.98 10.05 -18.96
CA SER A 108 7.92 11.49 -18.72
C SER A 108 7.96 11.77 -17.22
N ASP A 109 8.54 12.92 -16.86
CA ASP A 109 8.54 13.42 -15.47
C ASP A 109 7.29 14.23 -15.13
N GLU A 110 6.33 14.36 -16.05
CA GLU A 110 5.10 15.07 -15.79
C GLU A 110 4.24 14.37 -14.71
N LEU A 111 3.49 15.17 -13.97
CA LEU A 111 2.54 14.67 -13.00
C LEU A 111 1.35 14.00 -13.73
N ALA A 112 1.18 12.70 -13.54
CA ALA A 112 0.07 11.94 -14.11
C ALA A 112 -1.26 12.23 -13.38
N ASN A 113 -1.21 12.66 -12.12
CA ASN A 113 -2.39 13.03 -11.35
C ASN A 113 -2.62 14.54 -11.40
N GLU A 114 -3.67 14.98 -12.06
CA GLU A 114 -4.01 16.40 -12.26
C GLU A 114 -4.10 17.18 -10.93
N TYR A 115 -4.67 16.58 -9.87
CA TYR A 115 -4.82 17.27 -8.61
C TYR A 115 -3.48 17.68 -7.96
N LEU A 116 -2.40 16.96 -8.22
CA LEU A 116 -1.07 17.27 -7.70
C LEU A 116 -0.52 18.57 -8.29
N LYS A 117 -0.91 18.92 -9.51
CA LYS A 117 -0.51 20.18 -10.17
C LYS A 117 -1.02 21.39 -9.39
N TYR A 118 -2.17 21.27 -8.71
CA TYR A 118 -2.72 22.36 -7.90
C TYR A 118 -1.88 22.70 -6.66
N PHE A 119 -0.99 21.81 -6.21
CA PHE A 119 -0.09 22.14 -5.09
C PHE A 119 0.90 23.27 -5.45
N HIS A 120 1.21 23.45 -6.74
CA HIS A 120 2.02 24.57 -7.20
C HIS A 120 1.32 25.93 -7.05
N LEU A 121 -0.01 25.99 -6.80
CA LEU A 121 -0.71 27.24 -6.49
C LEU A 121 -0.17 27.90 -5.20
N ALA A 122 0.58 27.19 -4.37
CA ALA A 122 1.27 27.77 -3.24
C ALA A 122 2.17 28.95 -3.65
N THR A 123 2.73 28.96 -4.86
CA THR A 123 3.54 30.04 -5.41
C THR A 123 2.77 31.33 -5.63
N VAL A 124 1.44 31.28 -5.78
CA VAL A 124 0.59 32.48 -5.87
C VAL A 124 0.62 33.27 -4.56
N PHE A 125 0.73 32.57 -3.43
CA PHE A 125 0.76 33.18 -2.11
C PHE A 125 2.19 33.45 -1.61
N LYS A 126 3.15 32.61 -2.04
CA LYS A 126 4.57 32.71 -1.68
C LYS A 126 5.41 32.45 -2.93
N PRO A 127 5.72 33.51 -3.73
CA PRO A 127 6.46 33.35 -4.99
C PRO A 127 7.85 32.71 -4.85
N GLU A 128 8.53 33.00 -3.75
CA GLU A 128 9.83 32.41 -3.45
C GLU A 128 9.69 31.34 -2.36
N ILE A 129 9.72 30.07 -2.78
CA ILE A 129 9.68 28.93 -1.87
C ILE A 129 11.09 28.37 -1.73
N HIS A 130 11.65 28.46 -0.51
CA HIS A 130 12.98 27.91 -0.19
C HIS A 130 12.88 26.57 0.54
N SER A 131 11.80 26.36 1.27
CA SER A 131 11.55 25.10 1.98
C SER A 131 10.07 24.79 2.05
N ALA A 132 9.72 23.53 2.00
CA ALA A 132 8.36 23.05 2.16
C ALA A 132 8.31 21.77 3.01
N LEU A 133 7.16 21.55 3.64
CA LEU A 133 6.84 20.33 4.37
C LEU A 133 5.62 19.68 3.72
N MET A 134 5.74 18.41 3.34
CA MET A 134 4.66 17.60 2.83
C MET A 134 4.26 16.53 3.84
N LEU A 135 2.97 16.43 4.14
CA LEU A 135 2.41 15.39 4.99
C LEU A 135 1.78 14.31 4.11
N GLY A 136 2.37 13.11 4.14
CA GLY A 136 2.05 11.98 3.26
C GLY A 136 2.82 12.04 1.94
N GLY A 137 3.64 11.03 1.68
CA GLY A 137 4.47 10.94 0.47
C GLY A 137 3.86 10.06 -0.62
N ALA A 138 3.08 9.07 -0.24
CA ALA A 138 2.58 8.00 -1.12
C ALA A 138 3.73 7.41 -1.98
N ALA A 139 3.66 7.51 -3.32
CA ALA A 139 4.75 7.08 -4.21
C ALA A 139 5.70 8.22 -4.62
N TYR A 140 5.72 9.33 -3.91
CA TYR A 140 6.65 10.44 -4.09
C TYR A 140 6.60 11.10 -5.49
N SER A 141 5.50 11.00 -6.22
CA SER A 141 5.34 11.65 -7.53
C SER A 141 5.45 13.17 -7.43
N PHE A 142 4.75 13.78 -6.46
CA PHE A 142 4.83 15.23 -6.24
C PHE A 142 6.18 15.68 -5.69
N PRO A 143 6.79 15.03 -4.68
CA PRO A 143 8.15 15.36 -4.24
C PRO A 143 9.17 15.40 -5.37
N ARG A 144 9.13 14.44 -6.30
CA ARG A 144 10.02 14.41 -7.46
C ARG A 144 9.78 15.62 -8.38
N ASP A 145 8.55 15.93 -8.69
CA ASP A 145 8.17 17.07 -9.53
C ASP A 145 8.51 18.41 -8.84
N TYR A 146 8.27 18.51 -7.53
CA TYR A 146 8.62 19.70 -6.74
C TYR A 146 10.12 20.03 -6.80
N LEU A 147 10.99 19.04 -6.55
CA LEU A 147 12.44 19.25 -6.57
C LEU A 147 12.96 19.60 -7.97
N LYS A 148 12.29 19.13 -9.02
CA LYS A 148 12.59 19.51 -10.40
C LYS A 148 12.16 20.94 -10.72
N THR A 149 10.98 21.32 -10.23
CA THR A 149 10.39 22.67 -10.47
C THR A 149 11.09 23.73 -9.64
N TYR A 150 11.52 23.40 -8.41
CA TYR A 150 12.17 24.32 -7.47
C TYR A 150 13.55 23.78 -7.06
N PRO A 151 14.56 23.76 -7.95
CA PRO A 151 15.85 23.09 -7.70
C PRO A 151 16.67 23.70 -6.57
N GLN A 152 16.35 24.90 -6.12
CA GLN A 152 17.01 25.57 -4.98
C GLN A 152 16.24 25.41 -3.66
N ALA A 153 15.07 24.74 -3.70
CA ALA A 153 14.27 24.53 -2.52
C ALA A 153 14.54 23.16 -1.89
N THR A 154 14.21 23.04 -0.61
CA THR A 154 14.17 21.75 0.11
C THR A 154 12.73 21.32 0.35
N LEU A 155 12.51 20.01 0.37
CA LEU A 155 11.22 19.41 0.69
C LEU A 155 11.41 18.31 1.73
N ASP A 156 10.83 18.53 2.90
CA ASP A 156 10.71 17.50 3.93
C ASP A 156 9.39 16.74 3.72
N VAL A 157 9.45 15.41 3.73
CA VAL A 157 8.26 14.56 3.59
C VAL A 157 8.10 13.72 4.84
N VAL A 158 6.95 13.80 5.49
CA VAL A 158 6.58 12.97 6.64
C VAL A 158 5.58 11.93 6.16
N GLU A 159 6.00 10.66 6.14
CA GLU A 159 5.18 9.51 5.76
C GLU A 159 5.05 8.55 6.96
N ILE A 160 3.81 8.14 7.28
CA ILE A 160 3.55 7.24 8.41
C ILE A 160 3.91 5.79 8.09
N ASP A 161 3.78 5.40 6.83
CA ASP A 161 4.06 4.04 6.37
C ASP A 161 5.42 4.00 5.64
N PRO A 162 6.45 3.37 6.21
CA PRO A 162 7.77 3.33 5.58
C PRO A 162 7.82 2.49 4.30
N LYS A 163 6.88 1.56 4.09
CA LYS A 163 6.91 0.67 2.91
C LYS A 163 6.67 1.42 1.59
N PRO A 164 5.63 2.29 1.43
CA PRO A 164 5.49 3.13 0.25
C PRO A 164 6.75 3.93 -0.08
N THR A 165 7.42 4.51 0.93
CA THR A 165 8.70 5.21 0.74
C THR A 165 9.75 4.29 0.13
N ASN A 166 9.91 3.07 0.65
CA ASN A 166 10.86 2.11 0.11
C ASN A 166 10.51 1.70 -1.33
N PHE A 167 9.24 1.56 -1.66
CA PHE A 167 8.81 1.22 -3.03
C PHE A 167 9.03 2.36 -4.03
N ALA A 168 8.97 3.61 -3.58
CA ALA A 168 9.20 4.78 -4.42
C ALA A 168 10.68 5.00 -4.80
N LEU A 169 11.60 4.32 -4.12
CA LEU A 169 13.04 4.37 -4.39
C LEU A 169 13.50 3.39 -5.49
N TYR A 170 12.62 2.50 -5.96
CA TYR A 170 12.85 1.53 -7.04
C TYR A 170 12.01 1.85 -8.28
#